data_1215664423a10539700336039ab3f014
#
_entry.id   1215664423a10539700336039ab3f014
#
_cell.length_a   1.000
_cell.length_b   1.000
_cell.length_c   1.000
_cell.angle_alpha   90.00
_cell.angle_beta   90.00
_cell.angle_gamma   90.00
#
_symmetry.space_group_name_H-M   'P 1'
#
loop_
_entity.id
_entity.type
_entity.pdbx_description
1 polymer ?
#
loop_
_entity_poly.entity_id
_entity_poly.type
_entity_poly.pdbx_seq_one_letter_code
_entity_poly.pdbx_strand_id
1 'polypeptide(L)'
;MTRILVALAFTVVVAGYPQSAHAQVGKPVTIVDANTITEADLAKLPGMTPALAKDLVAKRPFLSITALDQFLTGAGLTREQITALYGRIFIHVNLNSASRDEILLIPGVGNRMLREFLEYRPYAALAVFHREIDKYVDDAELARLEQYVFVPLNLNTASDQDLLTIPGLGTRMLREFKEYRPYDGIERFRREIGKYVSKEEVARLERYLTLAK
;
A
#
# COMPACT_ATOMS: atom_id res chain seq x y z
N MET A 1 -7.05 -65.02 -34.04
CA MET A 1 -5.96 -64.09 -33.62
C MET A 1 -6.53 -62.69 -33.53
N THR A 2 -6.98 -62.29 -32.33
CA THR A 2 -7.66 -61.03 -32.09
C THR A 2 -6.65 -60.07 -31.45
N ARG A 3 -6.27 -59.01 -32.15
CA ARG A 3 -5.39 -58.00 -31.65
C ARG A 3 -6.20 -56.95 -30.87
N ILE A 4 -5.97 -56.88 -29.58
CA ILE A 4 -6.51 -55.81 -28.69
C ILE A 4 -5.60 -54.60 -28.79
N LEU A 5 -6.13 -53.48 -29.29
CA LEU A 5 -5.48 -52.15 -29.26
C LEU A 5 -5.83 -51.53 -27.93
N VAL A 6 -4.80 -51.32 -27.07
CA VAL A 6 -4.92 -50.54 -25.85
C VAL A 6 -4.61 -49.09 -26.20
N ALA A 7 -5.61 -48.24 -26.17
CA ALA A 7 -5.44 -46.79 -26.29
C ALA A 7 -5.06 -46.21 -24.93
N LEU A 8 -3.84 -45.71 -24.81
CA LEU A 8 -3.38 -44.97 -23.64
C LEU A 8 -3.89 -43.52 -23.75
N ALA A 9 -4.88 -43.17 -22.95
CA ALA A 9 -5.31 -41.77 -22.80
C ALA A 9 -4.33 -41.03 -21.89
N PHE A 10 -3.57 -40.12 -22.47
CA PHE A 10 -2.76 -39.18 -21.69
C PHE A 10 -3.67 -38.06 -21.16
N THR A 11 -3.99 -38.12 -19.89
CA THR A 11 -4.67 -37.02 -19.19
C THR A 11 -3.60 -35.94 -18.81
N VAL A 12 -3.57 -34.87 -19.58
CA VAL A 12 -2.77 -33.69 -19.19
C VAL A 12 -3.47 -33.02 -18.01
N VAL A 13 -2.97 -33.27 -16.81
CA VAL A 13 -3.33 -32.48 -15.62
C VAL A 13 -2.63 -31.15 -15.74
N VAL A 14 -3.35 -30.15 -16.21
CA VAL A 14 -2.91 -28.75 -16.06
C VAL A 14 -3.01 -28.43 -14.57
N ALA A 15 -1.90 -28.54 -13.88
CA ALA A 15 -1.76 -28.02 -12.52
C ALA A 15 -1.89 -26.49 -12.61
N GLY A 16 -3.10 -25.99 -12.39
CA GLY A 16 -3.33 -24.58 -12.16
C GLY A 16 -2.58 -24.19 -10.89
N TYR A 17 -1.46 -23.48 -11.03
CA TYR A 17 -0.83 -22.81 -9.90
C TYR A 17 -1.86 -21.85 -9.31
N PRO A 18 -2.15 -21.92 -7.98
CA PRO A 18 -2.93 -20.88 -7.36
C PRO A 18 -2.13 -19.59 -7.54
N GLN A 19 -2.63 -18.66 -8.35
CA GLN A 19 -2.18 -17.28 -8.31
C GLN A 19 -2.63 -16.75 -6.95
N SER A 20 -1.74 -16.84 -5.98
CA SER A 20 -1.91 -16.13 -4.71
C SER A 20 -2.02 -14.66 -5.06
N ALA A 21 -3.22 -14.11 -4.93
CA ALA A 21 -3.44 -12.68 -5.04
C ALA A 21 -2.65 -12.03 -3.92
N HIS A 22 -1.44 -11.53 -4.24
CA HIS A 22 -0.63 -10.78 -3.30
C HIS A 22 -1.27 -9.42 -3.15
N ALA A 23 -1.67 -9.07 -1.93
CA ALA A 23 -2.16 -7.75 -1.60
C ALA A 23 -1.15 -6.71 -2.13
N GLN A 24 -1.64 -5.75 -2.94
CA GLN A 24 -0.81 -4.71 -3.56
C GLN A 24 -0.38 -3.64 -2.55
N VAL A 25 -1.09 -3.55 -1.43
CA VAL A 25 -0.69 -2.80 -0.24
C VAL A 25 -0.16 -3.81 0.77
N GLY A 26 1.02 -3.55 1.32
CA GLY A 26 1.68 -4.46 2.26
C GLY A 26 0.75 -4.91 3.38
N LYS A 27 0.87 -6.15 3.81
CA LYS A 27 0.00 -6.72 4.84
C LYS A 27 0.13 -5.89 6.13
N PRO A 28 -0.95 -5.26 6.64
CA PRO A 28 -0.89 -4.55 7.90
C PRO A 28 -0.86 -5.57 9.04
N VAL A 29 0.32 -5.90 9.52
CA VAL A 29 0.45 -6.76 10.69
C VAL A 29 0.67 -5.93 11.95
N THR A 30 1.42 -4.83 11.85
CA THR A 30 1.73 -3.96 12.99
C THR A 30 1.73 -2.47 12.66
N ILE A 31 1.86 -2.10 11.38
CA ILE A 31 1.89 -0.71 10.92
C ILE A 31 0.52 -0.31 10.42
N VAL A 32 -0.07 0.69 11.06
CA VAL A 32 -1.39 1.22 10.68
C VAL A 32 -1.22 2.51 9.87
N ASP A 33 -2.05 2.70 8.83
CA ASP A 33 -2.03 3.96 8.10
C ASP A 33 -2.45 5.11 9.01
N ALA A 34 -1.60 6.16 9.08
CA ALA A 34 -1.82 7.29 9.98
C ALA A 34 -3.10 8.08 9.66
N ASN A 35 -3.67 7.92 8.44
CA ASN A 35 -4.96 8.52 8.08
C ASN A 35 -6.16 7.74 8.62
N THR A 36 -6.00 6.46 9.01
CA THR A 36 -7.14 5.59 9.35
C THR A 36 -7.20 5.17 10.82
N ILE A 37 -6.08 5.24 11.55
CA ILE A 37 -6.03 4.92 12.99
C ILE A 37 -6.95 5.86 13.78
N THR A 38 -7.63 5.35 14.81
CA THR A 38 -8.52 6.18 15.65
C THR A 38 -7.72 7.15 16.53
N GLU A 39 -8.33 8.29 16.93
CA GLU A 39 -7.72 9.24 17.87
C GLU A 39 -7.38 8.54 19.21
N ALA A 40 -8.28 7.68 19.69
CA ALA A 40 -8.08 6.94 20.94
C ALA A 40 -6.88 5.98 20.88
N ASP A 41 -6.63 5.35 19.73
CA ASP A 41 -5.47 4.46 19.56
C ASP A 41 -4.17 5.25 19.30
N LEU A 42 -4.25 6.38 18.60
CA LEU A 42 -3.13 7.32 18.49
C LEU A 42 -2.64 7.78 19.87
N ALA A 43 -3.56 8.18 20.75
CA ALA A 43 -3.23 8.68 22.08
C ALA A 43 -2.52 7.62 22.99
N LYS A 44 -2.57 6.34 22.61
CA LYS A 44 -1.88 5.24 23.33
C LYS A 44 -0.43 5.03 22.84
N LEU A 45 -0.06 5.65 21.72
CA LEU A 45 1.26 5.44 21.14
C LEU A 45 2.35 6.20 21.92
N PRO A 46 3.58 5.66 21.99
CA PRO A 46 4.69 6.32 22.66
C PRO A 46 4.94 7.73 22.08
N GLY A 47 5.07 8.73 22.96
CA GLY A 47 5.31 10.12 22.54
C GLY A 47 4.08 10.89 22.07
N MET A 48 2.91 10.23 21.92
CA MET A 48 1.65 10.90 21.59
C MET A 48 0.94 11.40 22.84
N THR A 49 0.57 12.68 22.84
CA THR A 49 -0.36 13.22 23.83
C THR A 49 -1.79 13.22 23.25
N PRO A 50 -2.84 13.26 24.09
CA PRO A 50 -4.21 13.40 23.59
C PRO A 50 -4.41 14.63 22.70
N ALA A 51 -3.75 15.76 23.03
CA ALA A 51 -3.81 16.97 22.22
C ALA A 51 -3.18 16.74 20.83
N LEU A 52 -1.96 16.16 20.78
CA LEU A 52 -1.29 15.87 19.52
C LEU A 52 -2.06 14.84 18.66
N ALA A 53 -2.67 13.83 19.28
CA ALA A 53 -3.52 12.86 18.58
C ALA A 53 -4.73 13.55 17.92
N LYS A 54 -5.39 14.45 18.64
CA LYS A 54 -6.49 15.26 18.12
C LYS A 54 -6.05 16.14 16.96
N ASP A 55 -4.90 16.85 17.10
CA ASP A 55 -4.36 17.73 16.06
C ASP A 55 -3.98 16.94 14.79
N LEU A 56 -3.39 15.74 14.97
CA LEU A 56 -3.08 14.84 13.85
C LEU A 56 -4.35 14.42 13.11
N VAL A 57 -5.40 14.03 13.83
CA VAL A 57 -6.70 13.67 13.22
C VAL A 57 -7.31 14.86 12.48
N ALA A 58 -7.27 16.05 13.06
CA ALA A 58 -7.80 17.27 12.43
C ALA A 58 -7.02 17.67 11.16
N LYS A 59 -5.74 17.29 11.06
CA LYS A 59 -4.88 17.61 9.90
C LYS A 59 -5.03 16.64 8.73
N ARG A 60 -5.67 15.49 8.91
CA ARG A 60 -5.87 14.48 7.84
C ARG A 60 -6.64 15.02 6.65
N PRO A 61 -6.37 14.44 5.45
CA PRO A 61 -5.43 13.36 5.19
C PRO A 61 -4.00 13.85 4.93
N PHE A 62 -3.02 13.08 5.37
CA PHE A 62 -1.64 13.22 4.94
C PHE A 62 -1.45 12.50 3.59
N LEU A 63 -0.98 13.21 2.58
CA LEU A 63 -0.79 12.66 1.24
C LEU A 63 0.61 12.06 1.03
N SER A 64 1.54 12.29 1.95
CA SER A 64 2.88 11.69 1.92
C SER A 64 3.42 11.46 3.32
N ILE A 65 4.41 10.58 3.44
CA ILE A 65 5.11 10.39 4.71
C ILE A 65 5.90 11.64 5.10
N THR A 66 6.41 12.39 4.14
CA THR A 66 7.08 13.68 4.38
C THR A 66 6.15 14.72 4.98
N ALA A 67 4.87 14.75 4.56
CA ALA A 67 3.89 15.66 5.16
C ALA A 67 3.59 15.28 6.63
N LEU A 68 3.51 13.99 6.95
CA LEU A 68 3.39 13.53 8.33
C LEU A 68 4.65 13.82 9.14
N ASP A 69 5.84 13.63 8.56
CA ASP A 69 7.12 13.90 9.19
C ASP A 69 7.27 15.37 9.58
N GLN A 70 6.92 16.28 8.67
CA GLN A 70 6.91 17.71 8.90
C GLN A 70 5.93 18.11 10.02
N PHE A 71 4.74 17.52 10.04
CA PHE A 71 3.75 17.76 11.09
C PHE A 71 4.29 17.32 12.46
N LEU A 72 4.83 16.12 12.58
CA LEU A 72 5.36 15.59 13.84
C LEU A 72 6.59 16.39 14.33
N THR A 73 7.47 16.74 13.42
CA THR A 73 8.64 17.60 13.71
C THR A 73 8.19 19.00 14.18
N GLY A 74 7.22 19.59 13.49
CA GLY A 74 6.63 20.88 13.86
C GLY A 74 5.90 20.87 15.21
N ALA A 75 5.40 19.70 15.63
CA ALA A 75 4.83 19.47 16.95
C ALA A 75 5.89 19.26 18.05
N GLY A 76 7.19 19.31 17.72
CA GLY A 76 8.29 19.25 18.67
C GLY A 76 8.76 17.84 19.03
N LEU A 77 8.36 16.79 18.29
CA LEU A 77 8.87 15.45 18.53
C LEU A 77 10.32 15.34 18.05
N THR A 78 11.14 14.62 18.81
CA THR A 78 12.52 14.31 18.39
C THR A 78 12.51 13.26 17.26
N ARG A 79 13.63 13.15 16.55
CA ARG A 79 13.79 12.14 15.49
C ARG A 79 13.63 10.71 16.02
N GLU A 80 14.10 10.44 17.22
CA GLU A 80 13.95 9.13 17.88
C GLU A 80 12.48 8.83 18.17
N GLN A 81 11.72 9.80 18.67
CA GLN A 81 10.27 9.64 18.92
C GLN A 81 9.51 9.40 17.62
N ILE A 82 9.81 10.17 16.56
CA ILE A 82 9.19 10.00 15.25
C ILE A 82 9.51 8.62 14.67
N THR A 83 10.76 8.17 14.73
CA THR A 83 11.17 6.85 14.25
C THR A 83 10.45 5.72 15.02
N ALA A 84 10.30 5.86 16.34
CA ALA A 84 9.53 4.91 17.14
C ALA A 84 8.04 4.88 16.75
N LEU A 85 7.45 6.04 16.45
CA LEU A 85 6.08 6.15 15.94
C LEU A 85 5.93 5.47 14.58
N TYR A 86 6.91 5.59 13.69
CA TYR A 86 6.91 4.95 12.37
C TYR A 86 6.96 3.42 12.45
N GLY A 87 7.36 2.86 13.58
CA GLY A 87 7.20 1.44 13.88
C GLY A 87 5.75 1.03 14.24
N ARG A 88 4.80 1.96 14.26
CA ARG A 88 3.40 1.73 14.61
C ARG A 88 2.42 2.33 13.62
N ILE A 89 2.70 3.55 13.15
CA ILE A 89 1.88 4.27 12.16
C ILE A 89 2.78 4.77 11.02
N PHE A 90 2.24 4.81 9.81
CA PHE A 90 2.98 5.30 8.66
C PHE A 90 2.02 5.79 7.57
N ILE A 91 2.54 6.54 6.59
CA ILE A 91 1.86 6.80 5.32
C ILE A 91 2.60 6.01 4.25
N HIS A 92 2.00 4.94 3.76
CA HIS A 92 2.62 4.03 2.78
C HIS A 92 3.22 4.79 1.60
N VAL A 93 4.40 4.38 1.15
CA VAL A 93 5.10 4.99 0.02
C VAL A 93 4.87 4.20 -1.27
N ASN A 94 4.61 4.92 -2.35
CA ASN A 94 4.46 4.34 -3.68
C ASN A 94 5.84 3.91 -4.19
N LEU A 95 6.06 2.62 -4.37
CA LEU A 95 7.34 2.07 -4.84
C LEU A 95 7.81 2.70 -6.15
N ASN A 96 6.90 3.12 -7.03
CA ASN A 96 7.25 3.64 -8.34
C ASN A 96 7.53 5.15 -8.38
N SER A 97 7.01 5.92 -7.41
CA SER A 97 7.12 7.38 -7.44
C SER A 97 7.71 8.01 -6.18
N ALA A 98 7.86 7.25 -5.09
CA ALA A 98 8.40 7.78 -3.85
C ALA A 98 9.80 8.39 -4.06
N SER A 99 10.03 9.54 -3.46
CA SER A 99 11.32 10.20 -3.42
C SER A 99 12.33 9.42 -2.57
N ARG A 100 13.61 9.75 -2.73
CA ARG A 100 14.68 9.20 -1.87
C ARG A 100 14.42 9.48 -0.39
N ASP A 101 13.97 10.68 -0.09
CA ASP A 101 13.71 11.12 1.28
C ASP A 101 12.52 10.36 1.90
N GLU A 102 11.46 10.12 1.13
CA GLU A 102 10.32 9.31 1.60
C GLU A 102 10.71 7.87 1.92
N ILE A 103 11.54 7.25 1.07
CA ILE A 103 12.03 5.88 1.31
C ILE A 103 12.94 5.82 2.54
N LEU A 104 13.77 6.84 2.76
CA LEU A 104 14.67 6.93 3.93
C LEU A 104 13.92 7.17 5.26
N LEU A 105 12.65 7.57 5.22
CA LEU A 105 11.81 7.64 6.42
C LEU A 105 11.28 6.28 6.88
N ILE A 106 11.40 5.23 6.05
CA ILE A 106 11.07 3.87 6.47
C ILE A 106 12.12 3.42 7.52
N PRO A 107 11.70 3.06 8.74
CA PRO A 107 12.63 2.65 9.79
C PRO A 107 13.57 1.53 9.34
N GLY A 108 14.87 1.68 9.57
CA GLY A 108 15.89 0.70 9.20
C GLY A 108 16.34 0.75 7.73
N VAL A 109 15.69 1.52 6.87
CA VAL A 109 16.13 1.69 5.49
C VAL A 109 17.27 2.72 5.41
N GLY A 110 18.45 2.24 5.06
CA GLY A 110 19.63 3.07 4.78
C GLY A 110 19.90 3.19 3.28
N ASN A 111 20.97 3.93 2.93
CA ASN A 111 21.34 4.21 1.55
C ASN A 111 21.56 2.95 0.68
N ARG A 112 21.98 1.82 1.28
CA ARG A 112 22.12 0.56 0.55
C ARG A 112 20.75 0.07 0.08
N MET A 113 19.80 -0.11 0.99
CA MET A 113 18.46 -0.60 0.65
C MET A 113 17.69 0.39 -0.22
N LEU A 114 17.89 1.71 -0.01
CA LEU A 114 17.35 2.74 -0.89
C LEU A 114 17.77 2.55 -2.35
N ARG A 115 19.03 2.17 -2.63
CA ARG A 115 19.48 1.89 -4.02
C ARG A 115 18.71 0.72 -4.61
N GLU A 116 18.56 -0.36 -3.88
CA GLU A 116 17.80 -1.55 -4.33
C GLU A 116 16.34 -1.20 -4.64
N PHE A 117 15.69 -0.38 -3.80
CA PHE A 117 14.30 0.08 -4.07
C PHE A 117 14.20 0.89 -5.36
N LEU A 118 15.22 1.66 -5.71
CA LEU A 118 15.20 2.50 -6.91
C LEU A 118 15.61 1.75 -8.17
N GLU A 119 16.51 0.77 -8.05
CA GLU A 119 17.08 0.02 -9.17
C GLU A 119 16.04 -0.79 -9.93
N TYR A 120 15.08 -1.40 -9.18
CA TYR A 120 14.08 -2.30 -9.77
C TYR A 120 12.81 -1.61 -10.26
N ARG A 121 12.78 -0.27 -10.28
CA ARG A 121 11.64 0.48 -10.85
C ARG A 121 11.59 0.33 -12.37
N PRO A 122 10.35 0.23 -12.94
CA PRO A 122 9.04 0.23 -12.28
C PRO A 122 8.62 -1.15 -11.76
N TYR A 123 8.03 -1.17 -10.58
CA TYR A 123 7.41 -2.36 -10.02
C TYR A 123 6.01 -2.55 -10.62
N ALA A 124 5.78 -3.66 -11.30
CA ALA A 124 4.46 -3.99 -11.85
C ALA A 124 3.48 -4.49 -10.78
N ALA A 125 3.99 -5.09 -9.70
CA ALA A 125 3.22 -5.60 -8.57
C ALA A 125 4.12 -5.73 -7.33
N LEU A 126 3.51 -5.82 -6.14
CA LEU A 126 4.25 -6.03 -4.89
C LEU A 126 5.07 -7.33 -4.91
N ALA A 127 4.59 -8.35 -5.63
CA ALA A 127 5.33 -9.60 -5.81
C ALA A 127 6.69 -9.42 -6.52
N VAL A 128 6.83 -8.38 -7.36
CA VAL A 128 8.13 -8.03 -7.97
C VAL A 128 9.06 -7.46 -6.92
N PHE A 129 8.55 -6.57 -6.06
CA PHE A 129 9.31 -6.04 -4.93
C PHE A 129 9.77 -7.17 -4.01
N HIS A 130 8.86 -8.07 -3.65
CA HIS A 130 9.17 -9.25 -2.83
C HIS A 130 10.34 -10.03 -3.43
N ARG A 131 10.26 -10.47 -4.68
CA ARG A 131 11.28 -11.27 -5.36
C ARG A 131 12.64 -10.57 -5.44
N GLU A 132 12.64 -9.26 -5.68
CA GLU A 132 13.89 -8.52 -5.87
C GLU A 132 14.57 -8.19 -4.54
N ILE A 133 13.80 -7.85 -3.49
CA ILE A 133 14.34 -7.46 -2.20
C ILE A 133 14.71 -8.68 -1.32
N ASP A 134 14.04 -9.80 -1.49
CA ASP A 134 14.39 -11.10 -0.86
C ASP A 134 15.87 -11.49 -1.02
N LYS A 135 16.50 -11.02 -2.08
CA LYS A 135 17.94 -11.24 -2.33
C LYS A 135 18.87 -10.56 -1.31
N TYR A 136 18.38 -9.60 -0.56
CA TYR A 136 19.19 -8.71 0.29
C TYR A 136 18.84 -8.77 1.77
N VAL A 137 17.70 -9.35 2.13
CA VAL A 137 17.18 -9.41 3.50
C VAL A 137 16.55 -10.78 3.77
N ASP A 138 16.35 -11.13 5.03
CA ASP A 138 15.58 -12.32 5.40
C ASP A 138 14.07 -12.10 5.30
N ASP A 139 13.30 -13.19 5.38
CA ASP A 139 11.83 -13.19 5.26
C ASP A 139 11.15 -12.25 6.26
N ALA A 140 11.70 -12.13 7.49
CA ALA A 140 11.12 -11.29 8.54
C ALA A 140 11.29 -9.81 8.21
N GLU A 141 12.47 -9.42 7.75
CA GLU A 141 12.76 -8.05 7.32
C GLU A 141 12.00 -7.71 6.03
N LEU A 142 11.91 -8.63 5.07
CA LEU A 142 11.12 -8.46 3.87
C LEU A 142 9.64 -8.21 4.20
N ALA A 143 9.04 -9.06 5.04
CA ALA A 143 7.66 -8.90 5.51
C ALA A 143 7.46 -7.58 6.27
N ARG A 144 8.47 -7.11 7.00
CA ARG A 144 8.47 -5.80 7.65
C ARG A 144 8.46 -4.66 6.63
N LEU A 145 9.34 -4.70 5.63
CA LEU A 145 9.46 -3.66 4.60
C LEU A 145 8.20 -3.55 3.75
N GLU A 146 7.55 -4.67 3.43
CA GLU A 146 6.30 -4.70 2.67
C GLU A 146 5.17 -3.92 3.34
N GLN A 147 5.19 -3.76 4.67
CA GLN A 147 4.18 -3.00 5.40
C GLN A 147 4.24 -1.48 5.16
N TYR A 148 5.33 -0.96 4.60
CA TYR A 148 5.54 0.47 4.38
C TYR A 148 5.28 0.93 2.96
N VAL A 149 5.10 0.00 2.04
CA VAL A 149 5.11 0.27 0.61
C VAL A 149 3.83 -0.20 -0.08
N PHE A 150 3.58 0.33 -1.26
CA PHE A 150 2.55 -0.18 -2.16
C PHE A 150 2.95 0.01 -3.62
N VAL A 151 2.30 -0.76 -4.49
CA VAL A 151 2.28 -0.54 -5.94
C VAL A 151 0.87 -0.10 -6.34
N PRO A 152 0.69 0.98 -7.11
CA PRO A 152 -0.64 1.45 -7.50
C PRO A 152 -1.45 0.40 -8.24
N LEU A 153 -2.72 0.28 -7.89
CA LEU A 153 -3.67 -0.65 -8.47
C LEU A 153 -4.28 -0.06 -9.74
N ASN A 154 -4.42 -0.87 -10.80
CA ASN A 154 -5.16 -0.42 -11.98
C ASN A 154 -6.66 -0.31 -11.65
N LEU A 155 -7.17 0.92 -11.70
CA LEU A 155 -8.55 1.25 -11.29
C LEU A 155 -9.60 0.45 -12.09
N ASN A 156 -9.32 0.11 -13.35
CA ASN A 156 -10.26 -0.61 -14.20
C ASN A 156 -10.23 -2.12 -14.05
N THR A 157 -9.08 -2.70 -13.66
CA THR A 157 -8.87 -4.15 -13.69
C THR A 157 -8.59 -4.77 -12.33
N ALA A 158 -8.24 -3.97 -11.30
CA ALA A 158 -7.96 -4.47 -9.96
C ALA A 158 -9.17 -5.26 -9.41
N SER A 159 -8.86 -6.36 -8.73
CA SER A 159 -9.86 -7.19 -8.06
C SER A 159 -10.46 -6.48 -6.85
N ASP A 160 -11.60 -6.96 -6.38
CA ASP A 160 -12.23 -6.47 -5.14
C ASP A 160 -11.28 -6.63 -3.95
N GLN A 161 -10.59 -7.76 -3.90
CA GLN A 161 -9.65 -8.07 -2.83
C GLN A 161 -8.46 -7.11 -2.83
N ASP A 162 -7.90 -6.79 -4.01
CA ASP A 162 -6.81 -5.83 -4.12
C ASP A 162 -7.27 -4.43 -3.70
N LEU A 163 -8.42 -3.98 -4.21
CA LEU A 163 -8.95 -2.65 -3.84
C LEU A 163 -9.22 -2.53 -2.34
N LEU A 164 -9.69 -3.59 -1.67
CA LEU A 164 -9.90 -3.59 -0.22
C LEU A 164 -8.59 -3.53 0.60
N THR A 165 -7.43 -3.68 -0.03
CA THR A 165 -6.14 -3.43 0.64
C THR A 165 -5.84 -1.95 0.83
N ILE A 166 -6.52 -1.06 0.08
CA ILE A 166 -6.36 0.39 0.25
C ILE A 166 -6.85 0.80 1.65
N PRO A 167 -5.99 1.42 2.48
CA PRO A 167 -6.35 1.79 3.84
C PRO A 167 -7.63 2.64 3.88
N GLY A 168 -8.59 2.20 4.70
CA GLY A 168 -9.86 2.90 4.87
C GLY A 168 -10.88 2.74 3.73
N LEU A 169 -10.56 1.98 2.67
CA LEU A 169 -11.52 1.67 1.63
C LEU A 169 -12.49 0.58 2.13
N GLY A 170 -13.71 0.96 2.50
CA GLY A 170 -14.75 0.01 2.87
C GLY A 170 -15.54 -0.52 1.67
N THR A 171 -16.36 -1.54 1.91
CA THR A 171 -17.19 -2.21 0.88
C THR A 171 -18.16 -1.26 0.17
N ARG A 172 -18.60 -0.20 0.83
CA ARG A 172 -19.45 0.84 0.19
C ARG A 172 -18.66 1.56 -0.92
N MET A 173 -17.46 2.07 -0.60
CA MET A 173 -16.64 2.78 -1.57
C MET A 173 -16.11 1.85 -2.67
N LEU A 174 -15.85 0.58 -2.35
CA LEU A 174 -15.53 -0.44 -3.36
C LEU A 174 -16.62 -0.55 -4.43
N ARG A 175 -17.90 -0.54 -4.03
CA ARG A 175 -19.03 -0.57 -5.00
C ARG A 175 -19.01 0.64 -5.90
N GLU A 176 -18.84 1.84 -5.35
CA GLU A 176 -18.77 3.08 -6.14
C GLU A 176 -17.59 3.04 -7.13
N PHE A 177 -16.41 2.54 -6.72
CA PHE A 177 -15.28 2.37 -7.64
C PHE A 177 -15.62 1.49 -8.83
N LYS A 178 -16.37 0.41 -8.62
CA LYS A 178 -16.73 -0.55 -9.67
C LYS A 178 -17.89 -0.07 -10.55
N GLU A 179 -18.84 0.64 -9.98
CA GLU A 179 -20.02 1.13 -10.69
C GLU A 179 -19.65 2.05 -11.85
N TYR A 180 -18.62 2.85 -11.68
CA TYR A 180 -18.19 3.82 -12.70
C TYR A 180 -17.15 3.28 -13.69
N ARG A 181 -16.78 1.98 -13.61
CA ARG A 181 -15.89 1.36 -14.61
C ARG A 181 -16.57 1.24 -15.97
N PRO A 182 -15.83 1.40 -17.07
CA PRO A 182 -14.41 1.76 -17.15
C PRO A 182 -14.18 3.27 -16.97
N TYR A 183 -13.11 3.62 -16.29
CA TYR A 183 -12.63 4.98 -16.20
C TYR A 183 -11.75 5.28 -17.42
N ASP A 184 -12.10 6.31 -18.15
CA ASP A 184 -11.36 6.82 -19.31
C ASP A 184 -10.22 7.76 -18.93
N GLY A 185 -10.25 8.30 -17.69
CA GLY A 185 -9.25 9.19 -17.13
C GLY A 185 -9.42 9.38 -15.63
N ILE A 186 -8.38 9.88 -14.97
CA ILE A 186 -8.39 10.12 -13.53
C ILE A 186 -9.40 11.23 -13.15
N GLU A 187 -9.69 12.16 -14.07
CA GLU A 187 -10.67 13.21 -13.84
C GLU A 187 -12.09 12.64 -13.67
N ARG A 188 -12.42 11.55 -14.37
CA ARG A 188 -13.68 10.85 -14.14
C ARG A 188 -13.74 10.25 -12.74
N PHE A 189 -12.65 9.64 -12.28
CA PHE A 189 -12.57 9.15 -10.91
C PHE A 189 -12.82 10.28 -9.90
N ARG A 190 -12.09 11.38 -10.03
CA ARG A 190 -12.23 12.56 -9.14
C ARG A 190 -13.67 13.08 -9.10
N ARG A 191 -14.31 13.19 -10.27
CA ARG A 191 -15.69 13.67 -10.38
C ARG A 191 -16.69 12.70 -9.75
N GLU A 192 -16.59 11.41 -10.06
CA GLU A 192 -17.59 10.44 -9.62
C GLU A 192 -17.45 10.13 -8.13
N ILE A 193 -16.22 9.89 -7.65
CA ILE A 193 -15.97 9.59 -6.25
C ILE A 193 -16.10 10.82 -5.35
N GLY A 194 -15.82 12.01 -5.87
CA GLY A 194 -16.06 13.28 -5.18
C GLY A 194 -17.53 13.57 -4.83
N LYS A 195 -18.49 12.79 -5.36
CA LYS A 195 -19.89 12.83 -4.92
C LYS A 195 -20.12 12.23 -3.53
N TYR A 196 -19.21 11.38 -3.06
CA TYR A 196 -19.37 10.56 -1.84
C TYR A 196 -18.41 10.97 -0.72
N VAL A 197 -17.28 11.58 -1.06
CA VAL A 197 -16.23 11.96 -0.12
C VAL A 197 -15.65 13.33 -0.47
N SER A 198 -14.90 13.93 0.46
CA SER A 198 -14.25 15.23 0.25
C SER A 198 -13.15 15.17 -0.82
N LYS A 199 -12.71 16.31 -1.33
CA LYS A 199 -11.60 16.39 -2.30
C LYS A 199 -10.30 15.84 -1.73
N GLU A 200 -10.07 16.06 -0.46
CA GLU A 200 -8.89 15.58 0.26
C GLU A 200 -8.89 14.06 0.34
N GLU A 201 -10.05 13.45 0.61
CA GLU A 201 -10.20 12.01 0.64
C GLU A 201 -10.09 11.40 -0.76
N VAL A 202 -10.64 12.06 -1.79
CA VAL A 202 -10.41 11.66 -3.19
C VAL A 202 -8.92 11.64 -3.50
N ALA A 203 -8.18 12.69 -3.14
CA ALA A 203 -6.73 12.77 -3.36
C ALA A 203 -5.97 11.67 -2.59
N ARG A 204 -6.41 11.34 -1.36
CA ARG A 204 -5.83 10.23 -0.59
C ARG A 204 -6.05 8.88 -1.28
N LEU A 205 -7.25 8.60 -1.77
CA LEU A 205 -7.58 7.35 -2.46
C LEU A 205 -6.86 7.25 -3.81
N GLU A 206 -6.79 8.35 -4.54
CA GLU A 206 -6.13 8.42 -5.86
C GLU A 206 -4.66 7.99 -5.82
N ARG A 207 -3.95 8.25 -4.71
CA ARG A 207 -2.54 7.83 -4.54
C ARG A 207 -2.31 6.34 -4.78
N TYR A 208 -3.30 5.52 -4.47
CA TYR A 208 -3.24 4.06 -4.58
C TYR A 208 -3.65 3.53 -5.95
N LEU A 209 -3.98 4.41 -6.89
CA LEU A 209 -4.60 4.05 -8.16
C LEU A 209 -3.75 4.45 -9.37
N THR A 210 -3.92 3.71 -10.45
CA THR A 210 -3.35 4.02 -11.76
C THR A 210 -4.36 3.65 -12.85
N LEU A 211 -4.21 4.26 -14.03
CA LEU A 211 -4.90 3.88 -15.27
C LEU A 211 -3.89 3.36 -16.30
N ALA A 212 -2.60 3.28 -15.95
CA ALA A 212 -1.60 2.70 -16.82
C ALA A 212 -1.94 1.24 -17.16
N LYS A 213 -1.72 0.88 -18.43
CA LYS A 213 -1.91 -0.49 -18.93
C LYS A 213 -0.73 -1.37 -18.52
#